data_0b0cd08c660f36780ccda95ae18d0fe6
#
_entry.id   0b0cd08c660f36780ccda95ae18d0fe6
#
_cell.length_a   1.000
_cell.length_b   1.000
_cell.length_c   1.000
_cell.angle_alpha   90.00
_cell.angle_beta   90.00
_cell.angle_gamma   90.00
#
_symmetry.space_group_name_H-M   'P 1'
#
loop_
_entity.id
_entity.type
_entity.pdbx_description
1 polymer ?
#
loop_
_entity_poly.entity_id
_entity_poly.type
_entity_poly.pdbx_seq_one_letter_code
_entity_poly.pdbx_strand_id
1 'polypeptide(L)'
;MKIIKTEGIILKKKEINEADVIITIFTKNFGKIDSIIHGIRKSKRREKNVINPMNVSEISMYQKNSYYTIKDMELKKTFLEISKENALKVNITTN
;
A
#
# COMPACT_ATOMS: atom_id res chain seq x y z
N MET A 1 -6.02 -4.04 -21.35
CA MET A 1 -5.74 -3.67 -19.95
C MET A 1 -5.17 -4.88 -19.22
N LYS A 2 -4.04 -4.69 -18.57
CA LYS A 2 -3.33 -5.79 -17.90
C LYS A 2 -3.53 -5.70 -16.39
N ILE A 3 -3.81 -6.84 -15.76
CA ILE A 3 -3.89 -6.93 -14.30
C ILE A 3 -2.57 -7.50 -13.80
N ILE A 4 -1.96 -6.82 -12.84
CA ILE A 4 -0.72 -7.25 -12.22
C ILE A 4 -0.91 -7.34 -10.71
N LYS A 5 -0.17 -8.27 -10.10
CA LYS A 5 -0.15 -8.44 -8.65
C LYS A 5 1.26 -8.28 -8.13
N THR A 6 1.41 -7.58 -7.05
CA THR A 6 2.70 -7.41 -6.39
C THR A 6 2.49 -7.13 -4.92
N GLU A 7 3.50 -7.44 -4.12
CA GLU A 7 3.56 -7.00 -2.73
C GLU A 7 4.29 -5.67 -2.69
N GLY A 8 3.87 -4.78 -1.82
CA GLY A 8 4.50 -3.47 -1.71
C GLY A 8 4.29 -2.81 -0.37
N ILE A 9 5.15 -1.84 -0.11
CA ILE A 9 5.09 -0.99 1.07
C ILE A 9 4.60 0.38 0.65
N ILE A 10 3.58 0.88 1.32
CA ILE A 10 3.04 2.21 1.04
C ILE A 10 3.97 3.24 1.65
N LEU A 11 4.51 4.13 0.81
CA LEU A 11 5.45 5.15 1.25
C LEU A 11 4.74 6.46 1.63
N LYS A 12 3.74 6.84 0.87
CA LYS A 12 2.96 8.05 1.14
C LYS A 12 1.63 7.99 0.41
N LYS A 13 0.71 8.83 0.83
CA LYS A 13 -0.59 8.99 0.19
C LYS A 13 -0.90 10.46 0.02
N LYS A 14 -1.64 10.78 -1.04
CA LYS A 14 -2.08 12.15 -1.34
C LYS A 14 -3.53 12.12 -1.79
N GLU A 15 -4.37 12.85 -1.08
CA GLU A 15 -5.76 13.03 -1.47
C GLU A 15 -5.81 13.97 -2.66
N ILE A 16 -6.50 13.56 -3.74
CA ILE A 16 -6.56 14.37 -4.96
C ILE A 16 -7.93 14.97 -5.23
N ASN A 17 -8.97 14.40 -4.63
CA ASN A 17 -10.33 14.93 -4.71
C ASN A 17 -11.14 14.35 -3.55
N GLU A 18 -12.46 14.51 -3.58
CA GLU A 18 -13.31 14.05 -2.50
C GLU A 18 -13.36 12.53 -2.32
N ALA A 19 -13.01 11.79 -3.35
CA ALA A 19 -13.17 10.33 -3.36
C ALA A 19 -11.85 9.57 -3.50
N ASP A 20 -10.87 10.13 -4.18
CA ASP A 20 -9.71 9.39 -4.68
C ASP A 20 -8.41 9.80 -3.98
N VAL A 21 -7.48 8.84 -3.95
CA VAL A 21 -6.16 9.04 -3.35
C VAL A 21 -5.11 8.47 -4.30
N ILE A 22 -4.00 9.19 -4.46
CA ILE A 22 -2.79 8.64 -5.08
C ILE A 22 -1.92 8.10 -3.97
N ILE A 23 -1.46 6.86 -4.13
CA ILE A 23 -0.51 6.25 -3.20
C ILE A 23 0.80 5.96 -3.93
N THR A 24 1.89 6.27 -3.25
CA THR A 24 3.24 5.91 -3.71
C THR A 24 3.64 4.64 -3.00
N ILE A 25 4.00 3.62 -3.78
CA ILE A 25 4.25 2.28 -3.27
C ILE A 25 5.64 1.83 -3.73
N PHE A 26 6.41 1.27 -2.82
CA PHE A 26 7.62 0.55 -3.18
C PHE A 26 7.24 -0.91 -3.38
N THR A 27 7.19 -1.35 -4.62
CA THR A 27 6.74 -2.70 -4.95
C THR A 27 7.90 -3.65 -5.10
N LYS A 28 7.63 -4.93 -4.82
CA LYS A 28 8.62 -5.99 -4.94
C LYS A 28 9.07 -6.20 -6.39
N ASN A 29 8.13 -6.12 -7.34
CA ASN A 29 8.40 -6.50 -8.74
C ASN A 29 8.55 -5.32 -9.69
N PHE A 30 8.09 -4.13 -9.31
CA PHE A 30 8.04 -2.97 -10.22
C PHE A 30 8.73 -1.74 -9.67
N GLY A 31 9.41 -1.86 -8.52
CA GLY A 31 10.06 -0.72 -7.89
C GLY A 31 9.06 0.30 -7.33
N LYS A 32 9.48 1.53 -7.26
CA LYS A 32 8.65 2.63 -6.74
C LYS A 32 7.68 3.11 -7.83
N ILE A 33 6.40 3.03 -7.54
CA ILE A 33 5.33 3.45 -8.46
C ILE A 33 4.31 4.33 -7.75
N ASP A 34 3.60 5.12 -8.55
CA ASP A 34 2.43 5.86 -8.10
C ASP A 34 1.19 5.19 -8.66
N SER A 35 0.20 4.99 -7.81
CA SER A 35 -1.07 4.35 -8.19
C SER A 35 -2.23 5.16 -7.65
N ILE A 36 -3.32 5.17 -8.40
CA ILE A 36 -4.55 5.81 -7.94
C ILE A 36 -5.49 4.75 -7.40
N ILE A 37 -6.12 5.05 -6.26
CA ILE A 37 -7.20 4.21 -5.73
C ILE A 37 -8.48 5.04 -5.72
N HIS A 38 -9.43 4.62 -6.54
CA HIS A 38 -10.67 5.35 -6.72
C HIS A 38 -11.67 5.05 -5.61
N GLY A 39 -12.35 6.08 -5.14
CA GLY A 39 -13.47 5.95 -4.23
C GLY A 39 -13.14 5.58 -2.79
N ILE A 40 -11.87 5.46 -2.42
CA ILE A 40 -11.47 4.99 -1.08
C ILE A 40 -11.96 5.92 0.03
N ARG A 41 -11.98 7.22 -0.21
CA ARG A 41 -12.37 8.20 0.80
C ARG A 41 -13.86 8.14 1.14
N LYS A 42 -14.68 7.67 0.21
CA LYS A 42 -16.13 7.54 0.38
C LYS A 42 -16.57 6.11 0.57
N SER A 43 -15.65 5.16 0.47
CA SER A 43 -15.99 3.75 0.58
C SER A 43 -16.34 3.38 2.01
N LYS A 44 -17.45 2.63 2.16
CA LYS A 44 -17.83 2.03 3.43
C LYS A 44 -17.39 0.58 3.53
N ARG A 45 -16.99 -0.01 2.41
CA ARG A 45 -16.57 -1.42 2.34
C ARG A 45 -15.08 -1.62 2.56
N ARG A 46 -14.27 -0.66 2.08
CA ARG A 46 -12.82 -0.76 2.19
C ARG A 46 -12.36 -0.13 3.49
N GLU A 47 -11.48 -0.82 4.18
CA GLU A 47 -10.81 -0.22 5.32
C GLU A 47 -9.82 0.82 4.83
N LYS A 48 -10.04 2.07 5.23
CA LYS A 48 -9.17 3.17 4.86
C LYS A 48 -7.76 3.00 5.41
N ASN A 49 -7.61 2.23 6.47
CA ASN A 49 -6.31 1.95 7.10
C ASN A 49 -5.36 1.18 6.19
N VAL A 50 -5.87 0.48 5.19
CA VAL A 50 -5.03 -0.31 4.29
C VAL A 50 -4.05 0.57 3.52
N ILE A 51 -4.37 1.85 3.30
CA ILE A 51 -3.52 2.79 2.56
C ILE A 51 -2.63 3.64 3.47
N ASN A 52 -2.55 3.33 4.75
CA ASN A 52 -1.67 4.09 5.65
C ASN A 52 -0.20 3.82 5.30
N PRO A 53 0.65 4.86 5.41
CA PRO A 53 2.08 4.71 5.14
C PRO A 53 2.72 3.61 5.96
N MET A 54 3.71 2.96 5.38
CA MET A 54 4.51 1.87 5.94
C MET A 54 3.76 0.54 6.12
N ASN A 55 2.49 0.47 5.72
CA ASN A 55 1.79 -0.80 5.66
C ASN A 55 2.30 -1.63 4.49
N VAL A 56 2.40 -2.94 4.68
CA VAL A 56 2.74 -3.90 3.64
C VAL A 56 1.46 -4.57 3.18
N SER A 57 1.23 -4.55 1.88
CA SER A 57 0.00 -5.10 1.29
C SER A 57 0.31 -5.89 0.03
N GLU A 58 -0.53 -6.86 -0.25
CA GLU A 58 -0.59 -7.50 -1.56
C GLU A 58 -1.57 -6.70 -2.40
N ILE A 59 -1.13 -6.29 -3.58
CA ILE A 59 -1.84 -5.30 -4.39
C ILE A 59 -2.13 -5.88 -5.77
N SER A 60 -3.39 -5.74 -6.19
CA SER A 60 -3.79 -6.03 -7.57
C SER A 60 -4.08 -4.69 -8.25
N MET A 61 -3.48 -4.49 -9.41
CA MET A 61 -3.55 -3.22 -10.14
C MET A 61 -3.86 -3.44 -11.61
N TYR A 62 -4.51 -2.45 -12.21
CA TYR A 62 -4.61 -2.34 -13.66
C TYR A 62 -3.44 -1.48 -14.15
N GLN A 63 -2.72 -1.98 -15.13
CA GLN A 63 -1.71 -1.19 -15.83
C GLN A 63 -2.26 -0.77 -17.18
N LYS A 64 -2.33 0.53 -17.42
CA LYS A 64 -2.75 1.10 -18.69
C LYS A 64 -1.79 2.24 -19.05
N ASN A 65 -1.05 2.08 -20.15
CA ASN A 65 0.01 3.01 -20.51
C ASN A 65 1.03 3.13 -19.37
N SER A 66 1.22 4.34 -18.83
CA SER A 66 2.13 4.58 -17.70
C SER A 66 1.42 4.68 -16.35
N TYR A 67 0.12 4.38 -16.32
CA TYR A 67 -0.68 4.54 -15.11
C TYR A 67 -0.99 3.21 -14.45
N TYR A 68 -1.02 3.23 -13.12
CA TYR A 68 -1.45 2.12 -12.30
C TYR A 68 -2.71 2.53 -11.56
N THR A 69 -3.74 1.68 -11.62
CA THR A 69 -4.99 1.88 -10.88
C THR A 69 -5.19 0.69 -9.97
N ILE A 70 -5.38 0.95 -8.68
CA ILE A 70 -5.58 -0.10 -7.69
C ILE A 70 -6.95 -0.76 -7.92
N LYS A 71 -6.93 -2.06 -8.13
CA LYS A 71 -8.13 -2.89 -8.18
C LYS A 71 -8.48 -3.40 -6.79
N ASP A 72 -7.50 -3.90 -6.06
CA ASP A 72 -7.70 -4.49 -4.76
C ASP A 72 -6.41 -4.47 -3.96
N MET A 73 -6.54 -4.44 -2.64
CA MET A 73 -5.41 -4.49 -1.71
C MET A 73 -5.75 -5.37 -0.53
N GLU A 74 -4.83 -6.25 -0.17
CA GLU A 74 -4.94 -7.05 1.03
C GLU A 74 -3.81 -6.69 1.98
N LEU A 75 -4.17 -6.19 3.16
CA LEU A 75 -3.20 -5.80 4.18
C LEU A 75 -2.52 -7.05 4.73
N LYS A 76 -1.19 -7.07 4.70
CA LYS A 76 -0.38 -8.17 5.23
C LYS A 76 0.23 -7.82 6.57
N LYS A 77 0.86 -6.65 6.67
CA LYS A 77 1.44 -6.18 7.93
C LYS A 77 1.26 -4.68 8.07
N THR A 78 0.94 -4.24 9.27
CA THR A 78 0.91 -2.82 9.60
C THR A 78 2.31 -2.35 10.01
N PHE A 79 2.52 -1.04 9.97
CA PHE A 79 3.73 -0.44 10.50
C PHE A 79 3.98 -0.83 11.97
N LEU A 80 2.92 -0.88 12.76
CA LEU A 80 3.03 -1.23 14.18
C LEU A 80 3.54 -2.65 14.36
N GLU A 81 3.03 -3.59 13.57
CA GLU A 81 3.48 -4.98 13.61
C GLU A 81 4.96 -5.11 13.24
N ILE A 82 5.37 -4.42 12.19
CA ILE A 82 6.77 -4.39 11.75
C ILE A 82 7.66 -3.80 12.85
N SER A 83 7.24 -2.71 13.46
CA SER A 83 7.98 -2.06 14.55
C SER A 83 8.15 -2.96 15.75
N LYS A 84 7.13 -3.72 16.11
CA LYS A 84 7.20 -4.68 17.22
C LYS A 84 8.17 -5.80 16.93
N GLU A 85 8.15 -6.35 15.73
CA GLU A 85 9.12 -7.38 15.32
C GLU A 85 10.56 -6.87 15.42
N ASN A 86 10.81 -5.67 14.92
CA ASN A 86 12.13 -5.06 14.96
C ASN A 86 12.58 -4.76 16.39
N ALA A 87 11.69 -4.29 17.23
CA ALA A 87 12.00 -4.03 18.63
C ALA A 87 12.41 -5.31 19.36
N LEU A 88 11.71 -6.41 19.12
CA LEU A 88 12.06 -7.70 19.70
C LEU A 88 13.42 -8.18 19.23
N LYS A 89 13.73 -8.03 17.95
CA LYS A 89 15.03 -8.41 17.40
C LYS A 89 16.16 -7.59 18.00
N VAL A 90 15.96 -6.29 18.16
CA VAL A 90 16.94 -5.40 18.78
C VAL A 90 17.18 -5.79 20.23
N ASN A 91 16.13 -6.07 20.97
CA ASN A 91 16.25 -6.51 22.38
C ASN A 91 17.03 -7.80 22.53
N ILE A 92 16.84 -8.73 21.62
CA ILE A 92 17.59 -10.00 21.61
C ILE A 92 19.08 -9.75 21.38
N THR A 93 19.42 -8.80 20.48
CA THR A 93 20.81 -8.53 20.13
C THR A 93 21.53 -7.68 21.19
N THR A 94 20.81 -6.89 21.94
CA THR A 94 21.41 -6.02 22.96
C THR A 94 21.51 -6.67 24.32
N ASN A 95 20.83 -7.74 24.51
CA ASN A 95 20.91 -8.52 25.75
C ASN A 95 21.93 -9.65 25.61
#